data_84f2d42a6c8b3db576f4c792b47b6a9f
#
_entry.id   84f2d42a6c8b3db576f4c792b47b6a9f
#
_cell.length_a   1.000
_cell.length_b   1.000
_cell.length_c   1.000
_cell.angle_alpha   90.00
_cell.angle_beta   90.00
_cell.angle_gamma   90.00
#
_symmetry.space_group_name_H-M   'P 1'
#
loop_
_entity.id
_entity.type
_entity.pdbx_description
1 polymer ?
#
loop_
_entity_poly.entity_id
_entity_poly.type
_entity_poly.pdbx_seq_one_letter_code
_entity_poly.pdbx_strand_id
1 'polypeptide(L)'
;MISSADYHKSLESLPLATFEAMVGDRAIVVIAPHPDDESLGCGGLLAWAANHGRRIKVIFLTDGEGSHPGSTAIPPLLLAKIRIREGRLAATHLGVVNSSLEFMHLPDGSLPTMNEETATTVAEQLRTTIEQLAPCVVFVTASTDPHGDHQRAYELAAIAVHDLVDCPLFAYPIWSWVLPEGSELPEPCGHRVDISGLREKKADAIAAHASQHGQVVRDSAAPFVLPKLLLERLNSGYEIYLDA
;
A
#
# COMPACT_ATOMS: atom_id res chain seq x y z
N MET A 1 23.42 1.48 8.28
CA MET A 1 22.36 2.46 8.53
C MET A 1 22.78 3.80 7.96
N ILE A 2 21.88 4.52 7.32
CA ILE A 2 22.08 5.86 6.74
C ILE A 2 21.01 6.81 7.29
N SER A 3 21.26 8.11 7.24
CA SER A 3 20.30 9.12 7.70
C SER A 3 19.02 9.11 6.83
N SER A 4 17.90 9.57 7.38
CA SER A 4 16.64 9.73 6.60
C SER A 4 16.85 10.59 5.34
N ALA A 5 17.69 11.63 5.41
CA ALA A 5 18.00 12.48 4.27
C ALA A 5 18.79 11.74 3.18
N ASP A 6 19.76 10.90 3.56
CA ASP A 6 20.50 10.08 2.60
C ASP A 6 19.66 8.92 2.06
N TYR A 7 18.78 8.35 2.89
CA TYR A 7 17.80 7.35 2.47
C TYR A 7 16.90 7.89 1.35
N HIS A 8 16.35 9.11 1.49
CA HIS A 8 15.53 9.72 0.44
C HIS A 8 16.32 9.93 -0.86
N LYS A 9 17.57 10.42 -0.78
CA LYS A 9 18.45 10.53 -1.96
C LYS A 9 18.71 9.18 -2.63
N SER A 10 18.92 8.14 -1.81
CA SER A 10 19.12 6.78 -2.31
C SER A 10 17.87 6.27 -3.02
N LEU A 11 16.66 6.49 -2.46
CA LEU A 11 15.40 6.14 -3.14
C LEU A 11 15.26 6.85 -4.50
N GLU A 12 15.59 8.15 -4.56
CA GLU A 12 15.52 8.96 -5.79
C GLU A 12 16.56 8.55 -6.84
N SER A 13 17.64 7.85 -6.42
CA SER A 13 18.75 7.39 -7.28
C SER A 13 18.72 5.90 -7.60
N LEU A 14 17.76 5.15 -7.11
CA LEU A 14 17.60 3.74 -7.47
C LEU A 14 17.58 3.54 -8.99
N PRO A 15 18.06 2.40 -9.51
CA PRO A 15 18.02 2.10 -10.93
C PRO A 15 16.61 2.14 -11.49
N LEU A 16 16.49 2.59 -12.74
CA LEU A 16 15.21 2.56 -13.45
C LEU A 16 14.88 1.15 -13.90
N ALA A 17 13.63 0.75 -13.68
CA ALA A 17 13.05 -0.46 -14.24
C ALA A 17 11.74 -0.12 -14.97
N THR A 18 11.20 -1.07 -15.71
CA THR A 18 9.85 -1.01 -16.26
C THR A 18 8.97 -2.01 -15.53
N PHE A 19 7.66 -1.79 -15.55
CA PHE A 19 6.72 -2.76 -14.99
C PHE A 19 6.82 -4.11 -15.70
N GLU A 20 7.03 -4.10 -17.03
CA GLU A 20 7.21 -5.33 -17.81
C GLU A 20 8.42 -6.15 -17.33
N ALA A 21 9.52 -5.49 -17.01
CA ALA A 21 10.71 -6.19 -16.52
C ALA A 21 10.51 -6.77 -15.10
N MET A 22 9.77 -6.06 -14.25
CA MET A 22 9.51 -6.49 -12.86
C MET A 22 8.43 -7.58 -12.78
N VAL A 23 7.33 -7.39 -13.52
CA VAL A 23 6.15 -8.25 -13.44
C VAL A 23 6.24 -9.44 -14.41
N GLY A 24 6.78 -9.24 -15.61
CA GLY A 24 6.71 -10.24 -16.69
C GLY A 24 5.25 -10.57 -17.03
N ASP A 25 4.92 -11.84 -17.15
CA ASP A 25 3.55 -12.32 -17.41
C ASP A 25 2.76 -12.69 -16.14
N ARG A 26 3.31 -12.41 -14.97
CA ARG A 26 2.72 -12.75 -13.68
C ARG A 26 1.46 -11.93 -13.39
N ALA A 27 0.58 -12.50 -12.59
CA ALA A 27 -0.49 -11.74 -11.94
C ALA A 27 0.10 -10.77 -10.89
N ILE A 28 -0.62 -9.71 -10.57
CA ILE A 28 -0.18 -8.71 -9.61
C ILE A 28 -1.07 -8.79 -8.39
N VAL A 29 -0.46 -8.95 -7.23
CA VAL A 29 -1.12 -8.88 -5.93
C VAL A 29 -0.57 -7.67 -5.17
N VAL A 30 -1.44 -6.76 -4.76
CA VAL A 30 -1.08 -5.63 -3.90
C VAL A 30 -1.72 -5.86 -2.54
N ILE A 31 -0.93 -5.92 -1.48
CA ILE A 31 -1.37 -6.01 -0.10
C ILE A 31 -1.23 -4.61 0.51
N ALA A 32 -2.34 -4.03 0.91
CA ALA A 32 -2.43 -2.71 1.50
C ALA A 32 -2.95 -2.83 2.95
N PRO A 33 -2.20 -2.35 3.95
CA PRO A 33 -2.69 -2.28 5.32
C PRO A 33 -4.01 -1.54 5.44
N HIS A 34 -4.14 -0.37 4.76
CA HIS A 34 -5.30 0.49 4.82
C HIS A 34 -5.79 0.87 3.42
N PRO A 35 -7.09 1.22 3.26
CA PRO A 35 -7.60 1.80 2.01
C PRO A 35 -7.02 3.21 1.81
N ASP A 36 -6.04 3.34 0.96
CA ASP A 36 -5.26 4.45 0.40
C ASP A 36 -3.82 4.04 0.08
N ASP A 37 -3.24 3.07 0.82
CA ASP A 37 -1.87 2.61 0.62
C ASP A 37 -1.63 2.05 -0.79
N GLU A 38 -2.60 1.35 -1.37
CA GLU A 38 -2.54 0.82 -2.73
C GLU A 38 -2.43 1.95 -3.78
N SER A 39 -3.16 3.04 -3.57
CA SER A 39 -3.13 4.21 -4.44
C SER A 39 -1.86 5.02 -4.27
N LEU A 40 -1.40 5.17 -3.02
CA LEU A 40 -0.19 5.90 -2.66
C LEU A 40 1.07 5.21 -3.18
N GLY A 41 1.21 3.89 -2.93
CA GLY A 41 2.41 3.13 -3.27
C GLY A 41 2.41 2.51 -4.67
N CYS A 42 1.24 2.06 -5.16
CA CYS A 42 1.09 1.23 -6.34
C CYS A 42 0.07 1.76 -7.37
N GLY A 43 -0.38 3.02 -7.27
CA GLY A 43 -1.39 3.57 -8.18
C GLY A 43 -0.97 3.53 -9.66
N GLY A 44 0.28 3.84 -9.97
CA GLY A 44 0.84 3.73 -11.32
C GLY A 44 0.92 2.28 -11.80
N LEU A 45 1.40 1.37 -10.95
CA LEU A 45 1.43 -0.07 -11.23
C LEU A 45 0.02 -0.61 -11.55
N LEU A 46 -0.95 -0.29 -10.71
CA LEU A 46 -2.33 -0.75 -10.88
C LEU A 46 -2.96 -0.20 -12.16
N ALA A 47 -2.73 1.09 -12.47
CA ALA A 47 -3.22 1.70 -13.70
C ALA A 47 -2.54 1.10 -14.95
N TRP A 48 -1.23 0.84 -14.88
CA TRP A 48 -0.51 0.16 -15.94
C TRP A 48 -1.06 -1.25 -16.16
N ALA A 49 -1.21 -2.01 -15.09
CA ALA A 49 -1.70 -3.38 -15.13
C ALA A 49 -3.10 -3.49 -15.74
N ALA A 50 -4.01 -2.59 -15.33
CA ALA A 50 -5.37 -2.52 -15.88
C ALA A 50 -5.36 -2.20 -17.38
N ASN A 51 -4.55 -1.23 -17.81
CA ASN A 51 -4.41 -0.86 -19.23
C ASN A 51 -3.85 -2.02 -20.10
N HIS A 52 -3.10 -2.94 -19.50
CA HIS A 52 -2.49 -4.09 -20.19
C HIS A 52 -3.27 -5.41 -19.97
N GLY A 53 -4.48 -5.34 -19.38
CA GLY A 53 -5.32 -6.51 -19.17
C GLY A 53 -4.70 -7.55 -18.22
N ARG A 54 -3.84 -7.13 -17.31
CA ARG A 54 -3.18 -8.03 -16.35
C ARG A 54 -4.19 -8.51 -15.30
N ARG A 55 -3.96 -9.72 -14.77
CA ARG A 55 -4.70 -10.20 -13.60
C ARG A 55 -4.24 -9.41 -12.38
N ILE A 56 -5.18 -8.81 -11.67
CA ILE A 56 -4.92 -7.94 -10.51
C ILE A 56 -5.74 -8.45 -9.33
N LYS A 57 -5.12 -8.42 -8.16
CA LYS A 57 -5.77 -8.58 -6.86
C LYS A 57 -5.24 -7.50 -5.92
N VAL A 58 -6.12 -6.77 -5.27
CA VAL A 58 -5.79 -5.84 -4.19
C VAL A 58 -6.44 -6.35 -2.92
N ILE A 59 -5.63 -6.55 -1.88
CA ILE A 59 -6.06 -7.07 -0.57
C ILE A 59 -5.85 -5.98 0.46
N PHE A 60 -6.93 -5.46 1.02
CA PHE A 60 -6.89 -4.54 2.16
C PHE A 60 -6.96 -5.34 3.44
N LEU A 61 -5.97 -5.19 4.33
CA LEU A 61 -5.93 -5.92 5.59
C LEU A 61 -6.95 -5.36 6.58
N THR A 62 -7.01 -4.03 6.72
CA THR A 62 -7.97 -3.34 7.60
C THR A 62 -8.91 -2.47 6.79
N ASP A 63 -9.95 -1.96 7.44
CA ASP A 63 -10.87 -0.98 6.85
C ASP A 63 -10.47 0.48 7.16
N GLY A 64 -9.39 0.69 7.92
CA GLY A 64 -8.85 2.01 8.26
C GLY A 64 -9.75 2.83 9.19
N GLU A 65 -10.56 2.18 10.00
CA GLU A 65 -11.57 2.81 10.86
C GLU A 65 -11.00 3.54 12.07
N GLY A 66 -9.71 3.33 12.38
CA GLY A 66 -9.00 3.97 13.48
C GLY A 66 -8.47 5.38 13.17
N SER A 67 -8.50 5.83 11.91
CA SER A 67 -7.84 7.07 11.49
C SER A 67 -8.41 8.37 12.11
N HIS A 68 -9.64 8.34 12.63
CA HIS A 68 -10.30 9.52 13.20
C HIS A 68 -10.93 9.20 14.57
N PRO A 69 -10.11 9.00 15.61
CA PRO A 69 -10.62 8.60 16.92
C PRO A 69 -11.50 9.68 17.56
N GLY A 70 -12.53 9.22 18.27
CA GLY A 70 -13.41 10.10 19.04
C GLY A 70 -14.45 10.88 18.24
N SER A 71 -14.55 10.70 16.92
CA SER A 71 -15.66 11.27 16.15
C SER A 71 -17.00 10.65 16.58
N THR A 72 -17.96 11.48 16.90
CA THR A 72 -19.34 11.06 17.24
C THR A 72 -20.26 11.09 16.04
N ALA A 73 -19.99 11.97 15.08
CA ALA A 73 -20.74 12.05 13.83
C ALA A 73 -20.44 10.89 12.88
N ILE A 74 -19.18 10.43 12.89
CA ILE A 74 -18.70 9.32 12.04
C ILE A 74 -17.97 8.31 12.92
N PRO A 75 -18.70 7.43 13.63
CA PRO A 75 -18.09 6.40 14.44
C PRO A 75 -17.32 5.36 13.59
N PRO A 76 -16.40 4.57 14.17
CA PRO A 76 -15.50 3.66 13.43
C PRO A 76 -16.18 2.78 12.39
N LEU A 77 -17.29 2.14 12.72
CA LEU A 77 -18.05 1.30 11.77
C LEU A 77 -18.60 2.06 10.55
N LEU A 78 -18.93 3.35 10.72
CA LEU A 78 -19.35 4.18 9.59
C LEU A 78 -18.14 4.63 8.78
N LEU A 79 -17.03 4.96 9.43
CA LEU A 79 -15.79 5.31 8.76
C LEU A 79 -15.25 4.14 7.93
N ALA A 80 -15.27 2.91 8.44
CA ALA A 80 -14.94 1.70 7.68
C ALA A 80 -15.72 1.61 6.35
N LYS A 81 -17.06 1.79 6.42
CA LYS A 81 -17.90 1.78 5.22
C LYS A 81 -17.57 2.90 4.23
N ILE A 82 -17.19 4.07 4.73
CA ILE A 82 -16.76 5.20 3.90
C ILE A 82 -15.45 4.84 3.21
N ARG A 83 -14.43 4.39 3.95
CA ARG A 83 -13.11 4.06 3.40
C ARG A 83 -13.14 2.89 2.42
N ILE A 84 -13.97 1.87 2.65
CA ILE A 84 -14.23 0.80 1.66
C ILE A 84 -14.80 1.37 0.36
N ARG A 85 -15.72 2.34 0.43
CA ARG A 85 -16.26 3.01 -0.76
C ARG A 85 -15.21 3.84 -1.48
N GLU A 86 -14.39 4.55 -0.73
CA GLU A 86 -13.27 5.36 -1.26
C GLU A 86 -12.27 4.45 -1.98
N GLY A 87 -11.84 3.33 -1.39
CA GLY A 87 -10.95 2.36 -2.04
C GLY A 87 -11.56 1.76 -3.32
N ARG A 88 -12.87 1.49 -3.35
CA ARG A 88 -13.56 1.06 -4.58
C ARG A 88 -13.60 2.15 -5.66
N LEU A 89 -13.77 3.39 -5.26
CA LEU A 89 -13.75 4.53 -6.18
C LEU A 89 -12.33 4.76 -6.71
N ALA A 90 -11.31 4.71 -5.85
CA ALA A 90 -9.91 4.78 -6.23
C ALA A 90 -9.54 3.70 -7.26
N ALA A 91 -9.93 2.44 -7.00
CA ALA A 91 -9.75 1.34 -7.93
C ALA A 91 -10.38 1.63 -9.32
N THR A 92 -11.57 2.25 -9.34
CA THR A 92 -12.24 2.65 -10.59
C THR A 92 -11.41 3.68 -11.37
N HIS A 93 -10.81 4.68 -10.71
CA HIS A 93 -9.92 5.65 -11.35
C HIS A 93 -8.68 4.99 -11.95
N LEU A 94 -8.17 3.93 -11.30
CA LEU A 94 -7.03 3.14 -11.79
C LEU A 94 -7.42 2.14 -12.91
N GLY A 95 -8.71 1.96 -13.18
CA GLY A 95 -9.20 0.97 -14.15
C GLY A 95 -9.27 -0.46 -13.58
N VAL A 96 -9.13 -0.62 -12.28
CA VAL A 96 -9.22 -1.91 -11.58
C VAL A 96 -10.69 -2.23 -11.27
N VAL A 97 -11.13 -3.44 -11.64
CA VAL A 97 -12.51 -3.87 -11.40
C VAL A 97 -12.74 -4.22 -9.93
N ASN A 98 -13.92 -3.91 -9.41
CA ASN A 98 -14.23 -4.13 -7.99
C ASN A 98 -14.16 -5.60 -7.55
N SER A 99 -14.34 -6.55 -8.44
CA SER A 99 -14.16 -7.98 -8.14
C SER A 99 -12.72 -8.40 -7.85
N SER A 100 -11.77 -7.55 -8.21
CA SER A 100 -10.35 -7.72 -7.87
C SER A 100 -10.00 -7.25 -6.46
N LEU A 101 -10.91 -6.59 -5.75
CA LEU A 101 -10.70 -6.07 -4.40
C LEU A 101 -11.17 -7.08 -3.34
N GLU A 102 -10.38 -7.23 -2.31
CA GLU A 102 -10.69 -8.03 -1.12
C GLU A 102 -10.45 -7.20 0.13
N PHE A 103 -11.36 -7.25 1.09
CA PHE A 103 -11.24 -6.58 2.38
C PHE A 103 -11.27 -7.66 3.46
N MET A 104 -10.19 -7.78 4.22
CA MET A 104 -10.06 -8.79 5.28
C MET A 104 -10.71 -8.35 6.59
N HIS A 105 -11.04 -7.06 6.71
CA HIS A 105 -11.75 -6.49 7.87
C HIS A 105 -11.03 -6.73 9.21
N LEU A 106 -9.69 -6.78 9.21
CA LEU A 106 -8.92 -6.82 10.45
C LEU A 106 -9.00 -5.45 11.14
N PRO A 107 -8.93 -5.40 12.49
CA PRO A 107 -9.04 -4.12 13.20
C PRO A 107 -7.85 -3.21 12.90
N ASP A 108 -8.11 -1.96 12.50
CA ASP A 108 -7.11 -0.94 12.21
C ASP A 108 -6.27 -0.58 13.45
N GLY A 109 -4.96 -0.43 13.28
CA GLY A 109 -4.01 -0.15 14.35
C GLY A 109 -3.66 -1.36 15.23
N SER A 110 -4.25 -2.53 14.99
CA SER A 110 -4.06 -3.72 15.83
C SER A 110 -3.16 -4.80 15.24
N LEU A 111 -2.75 -4.67 13.99
CA LEU A 111 -1.94 -5.70 13.34
C LEU A 111 -0.64 -6.03 14.12
N PRO A 112 0.10 -5.05 14.70
CA PRO A 112 1.32 -5.33 15.48
C PRO A 112 1.07 -6.13 16.76
N THR A 113 -0.14 -6.05 17.32
CA THR A 113 -0.51 -6.74 18.57
C THR A 113 -1.21 -8.08 18.34
N MET A 114 -1.33 -8.48 17.08
CA MET A 114 -1.90 -9.77 16.69
C MET A 114 -1.07 -10.92 17.27
N ASN A 115 -1.73 -11.87 17.92
CA ASN A 115 -1.06 -13.06 18.42
C ASN A 115 -0.62 -14.00 17.28
N GLU A 116 0.31 -14.89 17.55
CA GLU A 116 0.91 -15.79 16.55
C GLU A 116 -0.11 -16.71 15.86
N GLU A 117 -1.12 -17.18 16.56
CA GLU A 117 -2.18 -18.03 15.98
C GLU A 117 -2.99 -17.26 14.93
N THR A 118 -3.40 -16.03 15.26
CA THR A 118 -4.12 -15.15 14.33
C THR A 118 -3.24 -14.76 13.16
N ALA A 119 -1.97 -14.43 13.43
CA ALA A 119 -1.01 -14.06 12.38
C ALA A 119 -0.79 -15.22 11.38
N THR A 120 -0.65 -16.45 11.88
CA THR A 120 -0.54 -17.64 11.05
C THR A 120 -1.80 -17.82 10.19
N THR A 121 -2.98 -17.67 10.77
CA THR A 121 -4.25 -17.77 10.04
C THR A 121 -4.36 -16.73 8.92
N VAL A 122 -3.98 -15.47 9.21
CA VAL A 122 -4.00 -14.39 8.21
C VAL A 122 -2.99 -14.67 7.09
N ALA A 123 -1.77 -15.09 7.43
CA ALA A 123 -0.75 -15.43 6.44
C ALA A 123 -1.19 -16.62 5.55
N GLU A 124 -1.86 -17.62 6.09
CA GLU A 124 -2.44 -18.74 5.33
C GLU A 124 -3.57 -18.29 4.38
N GLN A 125 -4.41 -17.36 4.81
CA GLN A 125 -5.44 -16.77 3.95
C GLN A 125 -4.81 -15.98 2.78
N LEU A 126 -3.81 -15.15 3.06
CA LEU A 126 -3.04 -14.44 2.04
C LEU A 126 -2.40 -15.44 1.07
N ARG A 127 -1.72 -16.46 1.59
CA ARG A 127 -1.11 -17.51 0.78
C ARG A 127 -2.11 -18.19 -0.13
N THR A 128 -3.27 -18.57 0.38
CA THR A 128 -4.33 -19.20 -0.43
C THR A 128 -4.76 -18.32 -1.60
N THR A 129 -4.96 -17.02 -1.36
CA THR A 129 -5.32 -16.06 -2.42
C THR A 129 -4.19 -15.90 -3.44
N ILE A 130 -2.92 -15.83 -2.98
CA ILE A 130 -1.74 -15.69 -3.82
C ILE A 130 -1.57 -16.93 -4.72
N GLU A 131 -1.67 -18.13 -4.16
CA GLU A 131 -1.55 -19.40 -4.90
C GLU A 131 -2.58 -19.55 -6.02
N GLN A 132 -3.81 -19.07 -5.81
CA GLN A 132 -4.86 -19.06 -6.84
C GLN A 132 -4.53 -18.17 -8.05
N LEU A 133 -3.59 -17.23 -7.87
CA LEU A 133 -3.17 -16.29 -8.91
C LEU A 133 -1.83 -16.66 -9.52
N ALA A 134 -1.14 -17.67 -9.01
CA ALA A 134 0.20 -18.05 -9.49
C ALA A 134 0.25 -18.34 -11.00
N PRO A 135 1.37 -18.03 -11.70
CA PRO A 135 2.50 -17.25 -11.20
C PRO A 135 2.10 -15.78 -10.93
N CYS A 136 2.58 -15.21 -9.83
CA CYS A 136 2.24 -13.85 -9.45
C CYS A 136 3.45 -13.10 -8.85
N VAL A 137 3.32 -11.80 -8.73
CA VAL A 137 4.23 -10.93 -8.00
C VAL A 137 3.43 -10.19 -6.92
N VAL A 138 4.00 -10.11 -5.74
CA VAL A 138 3.35 -9.49 -4.58
C VAL A 138 4.02 -8.16 -4.26
N PHE A 139 3.21 -7.15 -3.98
CA PHE A 139 3.64 -5.83 -3.52
C PHE A 139 2.98 -5.54 -2.17
N VAL A 140 3.77 -5.08 -1.21
CA VAL A 140 3.32 -4.76 0.16
C VAL A 140 4.03 -3.52 0.67
N THR A 141 3.54 -2.88 1.72
CA THR A 141 4.22 -1.75 2.37
C THR A 141 5.60 -2.15 2.90
N ALA A 142 6.55 -1.21 2.90
CA ALA A 142 7.92 -1.49 3.30
C ALA A 142 8.04 -1.74 4.82
N SER A 143 8.87 -2.70 5.22
CA SER A 143 9.22 -2.97 6.62
C SER A 143 9.92 -1.78 7.31
N THR A 144 10.49 -0.86 6.53
CA THR A 144 11.14 0.36 7.00
C THR A 144 10.17 1.49 7.30
N ASP A 145 8.88 1.35 6.98
CA ASP A 145 7.87 2.33 7.34
C ASP A 145 7.67 2.35 8.86
N PRO A 146 7.55 3.53 9.50
CA PRO A 146 7.40 3.64 10.94
C PRO A 146 6.00 3.26 11.45
N HIS A 147 5.06 2.93 10.56
CA HIS A 147 3.72 2.51 10.92
C HIS A 147 3.70 1.02 11.26
N GLY A 148 3.25 0.67 12.45
CA GLY A 148 3.25 -0.73 12.90
C GLY A 148 2.44 -1.68 12.01
N ASP A 149 1.27 -1.24 11.50
CA ASP A 149 0.48 -2.07 10.59
C ASP A 149 1.21 -2.32 9.26
N HIS A 150 2.02 -1.35 8.76
CA HIS A 150 2.83 -1.54 7.56
C HIS A 150 3.92 -2.58 7.75
N GLN A 151 4.62 -2.52 8.90
CA GLN A 151 5.64 -3.50 9.26
C GLN A 151 5.04 -4.90 9.38
N ARG A 152 3.88 -5.00 10.07
CA ARG A 152 3.21 -6.28 10.24
C ARG A 152 2.65 -6.83 8.92
N ALA A 153 2.13 -5.98 8.04
CA ALA A 153 1.70 -6.38 6.71
C ALA A 153 2.86 -6.98 5.90
N TYR A 154 4.04 -6.35 5.98
CA TYR A 154 5.25 -6.90 5.36
C TYR A 154 5.60 -8.29 5.89
N GLU A 155 5.61 -8.48 7.21
CA GLU A 155 5.89 -9.79 7.84
C GLU A 155 4.89 -10.85 7.40
N LEU A 156 3.59 -10.53 7.40
CA LEU A 156 2.52 -11.45 6.97
C LEU A 156 2.66 -11.82 5.49
N ALA A 157 2.99 -10.85 4.63
CA ALA A 157 3.23 -11.10 3.22
C ALA A 157 4.46 -11.98 3.00
N ALA A 158 5.56 -11.71 3.70
CA ALA A 158 6.79 -12.49 3.62
C ALA A 158 6.54 -13.96 4.04
N ILE A 159 5.77 -14.18 5.12
CA ILE A 159 5.36 -15.54 5.53
C ILE A 159 4.48 -16.19 4.46
N ALA A 160 3.53 -15.44 3.89
CA ALA A 160 2.60 -15.97 2.89
C ALA A 160 3.28 -16.42 1.60
N VAL A 161 4.33 -15.70 1.16
CA VAL A 161 5.08 -16.05 -0.06
C VAL A 161 6.26 -16.97 0.19
N HIS A 162 6.63 -17.22 1.45
CA HIS A 162 7.73 -18.13 1.78
C HIS A 162 7.53 -19.48 1.07
N ASP A 163 8.57 -19.95 0.43
CA ASP A 163 8.59 -21.21 -0.36
C ASP A 163 7.68 -21.24 -1.61
N LEU A 164 7.03 -20.14 -1.99
CA LEU A 164 6.31 -20.07 -3.25
C LEU A 164 7.31 -19.90 -4.41
N VAL A 165 7.22 -20.82 -5.38
CA VAL A 165 8.05 -20.75 -6.58
C VAL A 165 7.51 -19.68 -7.53
N ASP A 166 8.41 -18.85 -8.08
CA ASP A 166 8.07 -17.80 -9.05
C ASP A 166 7.04 -16.77 -8.53
N CYS A 167 7.20 -16.38 -7.25
CA CYS A 167 6.39 -15.39 -6.58
C CYS A 167 7.27 -14.33 -5.87
N PRO A 168 7.93 -13.43 -6.63
CA PRO A 168 8.74 -12.37 -6.03
C PRO A 168 7.88 -11.43 -5.18
N LEU A 169 8.49 -10.94 -4.09
CA LEU A 169 7.93 -9.94 -3.19
C LEU A 169 8.69 -8.62 -3.37
N PHE A 170 7.97 -7.53 -3.52
CA PHE A 170 8.49 -6.17 -3.52
C PHE A 170 7.81 -5.34 -2.44
N ALA A 171 8.56 -4.41 -1.86
CA ALA A 171 8.01 -3.50 -0.86
C ALA A 171 7.94 -2.07 -1.37
N TYR A 172 6.82 -1.37 -1.10
CA TYR A 172 6.66 0.04 -1.46
C TYR A 172 6.69 0.94 -0.21
N PRO A 173 7.58 1.97 -0.17
CA PRO A 173 7.69 2.87 0.95
C PRO A 173 6.60 3.95 0.91
N ILE A 174 5.96 4.21 2.05
CA ILE A 174 5.01 5.30 2.23
C ILE A 174 5.52 6.27 3.30
N TRP A 175 5.45 5.91 4.56
CA TRP A 175 5.81 6.80 5.68
C TRP A 175 7.31 7.05 5.81
N SER A 176 8.13 6.19 5.24
CA SER A 176 9.59 6.40 5.16
C SER A 176 9.97 7.71 4.43
N TRP A 177 9.07 8.28 3.61
CA TRP A 177 9.28 9.56 2.93
C TRP A 177 9.18 10.79 3.83
N VAL A 178 8.62 10.67 5.03
CA VAL A 178 8.37 11.78 5.97
C VAL A 178 8.87 11.49 7.38
N LEU A 179 9.92 10.69 7.48
CA LEU A 179 10.57 10.38 8.75
C LEU A 179 11.19 11.62 9.39
N PRO A 180 11.20 11.71 10.72
CA PRO A 180 11.89 12.77 11.44
C PRO A 180 13.37 12.83 11.08
N GLU A 181 13.95 14.05 11.15
CA GLU A 181 15.40 14.22 11.04
C GLU A 181 16.11 13.39 12.12
N GLY A 182 17.19 12.72 11.74
CA GLY A 182 17.96 11.86 12.63
C GLY A 182 17.47 10.42 12.70
N SER A 183 16.39 10.07 12.01
CA SER A 183 16.04 8.66 11.81
C SER A 183 17.10 7.95 10.98
N GLU A 184 17.41 6.71 11.34
CA GLU A 184 18.36 5.85 10.64
C GLU A 184 17.64 4.67 9.99
N LEU A 185 17.95 4.40 8.73
CA LEU A 185 17.37 3.29 7.96
C LEU A 185 18.48 2.48 7.29
N PRO A 186 18.21 1.22 6.94
CA PRO A 186 19.08 0.48 6.05
C PRO A 186 19.16 1.16 4.68
N GLU A 187 20.30 1.03 4.01
CA GLU A 187 20.40 1.52 2.62
C GLU A 187 19.42 0.76 1.74
N PRO A 188 18.57 1.47 0.94
CA PRO A 188 17.55 0.81 0.14
C PRO A 188 18.17 0.10 -1.08
N CYS A 189 17.67 -1.09 -1.38
CA CYS A 189 17.92 -1.82 -2.61
C CYS A 189 16.59 -2.01 -3.34
N GLY A 190 16.57 -1.84 -4.66
CA GLY A 190 15.35 -1.96 -5.43
C GLY A 190 15.37 -1.10 -6.69
N HIS A 191 14.19 -0.68 -7.13
CA HIS A 191 13.99 -0.01 -8.40
C HIS A 191 13.02 1.16 -8.28
N ARG A 192 13.14 2.12 -9.19
CA ARG A 192 12.12 3.13 -9.46
C ARG A 192 11.54 2.92 -10.85
N VAL A 193 10.25 3.12 -10.98
CA VAL A 193 9.53 2.97 -12.25
C VAL A 193 8.91 4.30 -12.64
N ASP A 194 9.13 4.75 -13.86
CA ASP A 194 8.52 5.98 -14.39
C ASP A 194 7.02 5.76 -14.60
N ILE A 195 6.22 6.58 -13.93
CA ILE A 195 4.76 6.61 -14.01
C ILE A 195 4.23 7.93 -14.57
N SER A 196 5.07 8.74 -15.20
CA SER A 196 4.70 10.09 -15.69
C SER A 196 3.44 10.08 -16.55
N GLY A 197 3.26 9.06 -17.40
CA GLY A 197 2.06 8.87 -18.24
C GLY A 197 0.83 8.36 -17.48
N LEU A 198 0.96 7.98 -16.20
CA LEU A 198 -0.10 7.41 -15.37
C LEU A 198 -0.41 8.28 -14.14
N ARG A 199 0.37 9.34 -13.97
CA ARG A 199 0.34 10.21 -12.79
C ARG A 199 -1.03 10.82 -12.52
N GLU A 200 -1.76 11.20 -13.57
CA GLU A 200 -3.11 11.78 -13.44
C GLU A 200 -4.08 10.75 -12.85
N LYS A 201 -4.11 9.52 -13.37
CA LYS A 201 -4.95 8.44 -12.82
C LYS A 201 -4.62 8.14 -11.36
N LYS A 202 -3.32 8.12 -11.02
CA LYS A 202 -2.87 7.94 -9.64
C LYS A 202 -3.34 9.09 -8.74
N ALA A 203 -3.22 10.33 -9.20
CA ALA A 203 -3.67 11.50 -8.46
C ALA A 203 -5.19 11.46 -8.19
N ASP A 204 -5.99 11.07 -9.19
CA ASP A 204 -7.44 10.91 -9.05
C ASP A 204 -7.80 9.80 -8.05
N ALA A 205 -7.06 8.69 -8.08
CA ALA A 205 -7.24 7.60 -7.11
C ALA A 205 -6.91 8.05 -5.68
N ILE A 206 -5.79 8.74 -5.48
CA ILE A 206 -5.43 9.32 -4.19
C ILE A 206 -6.50 10.29 -3.70
N ALA A 207 -7.00 11.18 -4.57
CA ALA A 207 -8.04 12.15 -4.24
C ALA A 207 -9.39 11.50 -3.88
N ALA A 208 -9.67 10.28 -4.34
CA ALA A 208 -10.88 9.54 -4.00
C ALA A 208 -10.97 9.16 -2.52
N HIS A 209 -9.83 9.14 -1.79
CA HIS A 209 -9.79 8.89 -0.34
C HIS A 209 -10.10 10.16 0.46
N ALA A 210 -11.25 10.76 0.21
CA ALA A 210 -11.67 12.06 0.74
C ALA A 210 -11.62 12.15 2.27
N SER A 211 -11.87 11.03 2.99
CA SER A 211 -11.76 10.98 4.44
C SER A 211 -10.33 11.27 4.91
N GLN A 212 -9.32 10.90 4.13
CA GLN A 212 -7.90 11.07 4.44
C GLN A 212 -7.36 12.45 4.01
N HIS A 213 -8.21 13.28 3.38
CA HIS A 213 -7.93 14.67 3.01
C HIS A 213 -8.66 15.70 3.86
N GLY A 214 -9.19 15.30 5.04
CA GLY A 214 -9.92 16.20 5.96
C GLY A 214 -11.28 16.67 5.43
N GLN A 215 -11.84 16.00 4.41
CA GLN A 215 -13.08 16.45 3.75
C GLN A 215 -14.34 15.85 4.40
N VAL A 216 -14.23 14.76 5.13
CA VAL A 216 -15.35 13.96 5.62
C VAL A 216 -15.56 14.10 7.12
N VAL A 217 -14.53 13.85 7.93
CA VAL A 217 -14.62 13.86 9.40
C VAL A 217 -14.17 15.22 9.92
N ARG A 218 -14.99 15.91 10.74
CA ARG A 218 -14.70 17.27 11.22
C ARG A 218 -14.72 17.41 12.75
N ASP A 219 -15.17 16.38 13.45
CA ASP A 219 -15.39 16.39 14.91
C ASP A 219 -14.46 15.42 15.66
N SER A 220 -13.45 14.86 14.99
CA SER A 220 -12.43 14.04 15.64
C SER A 220 -11.51 14.89 16.51
N ALA A 221 -11.16 14.39 17.69
CA ALA A 221 -10.20 15.04 18.59
C ALA A 221 -8.76 15.00 18.03
N ALA A 222 -8.45 14.02 17.18
CA ALA A 222 -7.17 13.85 16.51
C ALA A 222 -7.41 13.42 15.05
N PRO A 223 -7.88 14.33 14.18
CA PRO A 223 -8.19 14.01 12.80
C PRO A 223 -6.91 13.68 12.04
N PHE A 224 -6.93 12.58 11.31
CA PHE A 224 -5.87 12.25 10.38
C PHE A 224 -6.06 12.98 9.05
N VAL A 225 -5.00 13.56 8.54
CA VAL A 225 -4.93 14.12 7.19
C VAL A 225 -3.59 13.78 6.58
N LEU A 226 -3.60 13.24 5.37
CA LEU A 226 -2.38 12.92 4.62
C LEU A 226 -1.49 14.18 4.47
N PRO A 227 -0.23 14.13 4.93
CA PRO A 227 0.67 15.28 4.86
C PRO A 227 0.93 15.70 3.41
N LYS A 228 0.90 17.01 3.15
CA LYS A 228 1.15 17.54 1.81
C LYS A 228 2.49 17.09 1.22
N LEU A 229 3.55 17.10 2.03
CA LEU A 229 4.88 16.64 1.61
C LEU A 229 4.86 15.16 1.18
N LEU A 230 4.13 14.30 1.90
CA LEU A 230 3.96 12.90 1.55
C LEU A 230 3.28 12.76 0.18
N LEU A 231 2.19 13.48 -0.04
CA LEU A 231 1.46 13.49 -1.31
C LEU A 231 2.33 13.97 -2.49
N GLU A 232 3.15 15.01 -2.27
CA GLU A 232 4.10 15.52 -3.26
C GLU A 232 5.15 14.46 -3.64
N ARG A 233 5.67 13.72 -2.66
CA ARG A 233 6.65 12.64 -2.87
C ARG A 233 6.04 11.46 -3.60
N LEU A 234 4.90 10.97 -3.14
CA LEU A 234 4.26 9.77 -3.71
C LEU A 234 3.58 10.01 -5.07
N ASN A 235 3.31 11.27 -5.43
CA ASN A 235 2.81 11.65 -6.75
C ASN A 235 3.87 12.35 -7.61
N SER A 236 5.16 12.03 -7.43
CA SER A 236 6.28 12.70 -8.09
C SER A 236 6.46 12.34 -9.57
N GLY A 237 6.06 11.20 -10.04
CA GLY A 237 6.30 10.69 -11.40
C GLY A 237 7.07 9.38 -11.41
N TYR A 238 7.51 8.92 -10.24
CA TYR A 238 8.11 7.60 -10.05
C TYR A 238 7.41 6.87 -8.92
N GLU A 239 7.31 5.56 -9.05
CA GLU A 239 7.03 4.64 -7.96
C GLU A 239 8.30 3.88 -7.59
N ILE A 240 8.44 3.60 -6.28
CA ILE A 240 9.61 2.94 -5.71
C ILE A 240 9.20 1.55 -5.24
N TYR A 241 9.99 0.56 -5.64
CA TYR A 241 9.82 -0.83 -5.22
C TYR A 241 11.13 -1.37 -4.72
N LEU A 242 11.16 -1.73 -3.45
CA LEU A 242 12.33 -2.28 -2.76
C LEU A 242 12.32 -3.80 -2.86
N ASP A 243 13.49 -4.39 -3.00
CA ASP A 243 13.69 -5.83 -2.92
C ASP A 243 13.38 -6.28 -1.48
N ALA A 244 12.57 -7.33 -1.32
CA ALA A 244 12.05 -7.79 -0.04
C ALA A 244 12.57 -9.19 0.35
#